data_b8f5667831428072f7f0800d24320a14
#
_entry.id   b8f5667831428072f7f0800d24320a14
#
_cell.length_a   1.000
_cell.length_b   1.000
_cell.length_c   1.000
_cell.angle_alpha   90.00
_cell.angle_beta   90.00
_cell.angle_gamma   90.00
#
_symmetry.space_group_name_H-M   'P 1'
#
loop_
_entity.id
_entity.type
_entity.pdbx_description
1 polymer ?
#
loop_
_entity_poly.entity_id
_entity_poly.type
_entity_poly.pdbx_seq_one_letter_code
_entity_poly.pdbx_strand_id
1 'polypeptide(L)'
;HGLIAGATGTGKTVTLKVIAEGFSDMGVPVFLGDIKGDLSGMVAPGTVSEKIGKRLMETGVSAFRTETYPTVFWDVYGEQGHPVRATVSEMGPLLLSRMLNLNETQSGVLNILFRVAADENLPLYTVKDVKAMLAYLGENASRYTLHYGNVSKASIGAIQRAVAVLEDQGGDCFFGEPSLQISDWMKMDENGKGYINILACDKLFLSPLMYSTFLLWMLSRLYELLPERGDLEKPLMVFFFDEAHLLFNDCSKQLMEKVEQVIRLIRSKGVGVYFITQNPSDVPMSVLGQLGNRVQHALRAFTPLDQKAVKVAAQTFRVNPAFDTEDAISELKTGEALISFLDEHGAPGIVQRATVLPPQSSMGAISADMRAEVIEKSPLAGRYDLPIAMEGAYAILMKEEEENRKAPPPQETGPIFIDDMNEFLARLNGQTPSAPVGSSTVVYDPLTGQYIQKEPEIMQNQNNNVQPTMQADQTAQQPVQYAPQQYVQQAPQPYVPVQQMPQQPYVPVQQQVPVQYAAQQPVMQPVQQPVMQQQPAQPQIVTQNVLVLDPTTGG
;
A
#
# COMPACT_ATOMS: atom_id res chain seq x y z
N HIS A 1 4.52 20.34 2.69
CA HIS A 1 3.35 19.49 2.91
C HIS A 1 2.13 20.32 3.23
N GLY A 2 0.93 19.86 2.86
CA GLY A 2 -0.28 20.63 3.08
C GLY A 2 -1.55 19.79 3.23
N LEU A 3 -2.63 20.48 3.60
CA LEU A 3 -3.97 19.94 3.73
C LEU A 3 -4.95 20.81 2.95
N ILE A 4 -5.80 20.19 2.13
CA ILE A 4 -6.97 20.81 1.50
C ILE A 4 -8.20 20.11 2.07
N ALA A 5 -8.97 20.80 2.91
CA ALA A 5 -10.12 20.21 3.57
C ALA A 5 -11.41 20.98 3.29
N GLY A 6 -12.56 20.30 3.40
CA GLY A 6 -13.87 20.92 3.27
C GLY A 6 -14.95 19.97 2.79
N ALA A 7 -16.21 20.33 2.96
CA ALA A 7 -17.34 19.51 2.55
C ALA A 7 -17.40 19.30 1.02
N THR A 8 -18.14 18.29 0.58
CA THR A 8 -18.37 18.03 -0.85
C THR A 8 -18.99 19.24 -1.55
N GLY A 9 -18.50 19.57 -2.75
CA GLY A 9 -19.01 20.68 -3.57
C GLY A 9 -18.56 22.08 -3.13
N THR A 10 -17.64 22.22 -2.18
CA THR A 10 -17.15 23.53 -1.69
C THR A 10 -16.01 24.12 -2.53
N GLY A 11 -15.36 23.34 -3.39
CA GLY A 11 -14.32 23.81 -4.30
C GLY A 11 -12.96 23.13 -4.14
N LYS A 12 -12.83 22.04 -3.36
CA LYS A 12 -11.55 21.33 -3.15
C LYS A 12 -10.86 20.94 -4.47
N THR A 13 -11.57 20.32 -5.41
CA THR A 13 -11.02 19.91 -6.72
C THR A 13 -10.51 21.11 -7.52
N VAL A 14 -11.22 22.27 -7.45
CA VAL A 14 -10.77 23.51 -8.10
C VAL A 14 -9.47 24.00 -7.48
N THR A 15 -9.39 24.03 -6.17
CA THR A 15 -8.16 24.41 -5.46
C THR A 15 -7.01 23.47 -5.79
N LEU A 16 -7.26 22.15 -5.82
CA LEU A 16 -6.28 21.15 -6.23
C LEU A 16 -5.73 21.44 -7.63
N LYS A 17 -6.61 21.69 -8.61
CA LYS A 17 -6.21 22.02 -9.99
C LYS A 17 -5.35 23.29 -10.04
N VAL A 18 -5.78 24.37 -9.41
CA VAL A 18 -5.04 25.64 -9.39
C VAL A 18 -3.65 25.48 -8.78
N ILE A 19 -3.53 24.74 -7.68
CA ILE A 19 -2.22 24.49 -7.04
C ILE A 19 -1.36 23.57 -7.93
N ALA A 20 -1.94 22.53 -8.54
CA ALA A 20 -1.21 21.64 -9.45
C ALA A 20 -0.70 22.34 -10.71
N GLU A 21 -1.53 23.23 -11.29
CA GLU A 21 -1.17 24.11 -12.41
C GLU A 21 0.01 25.01 -12.02
N GLY A 22 -0.05 25.65 -10.86
CA GLY A 22 1.04 26.50 -10.36
C GLY A 22 2.35 25.75 -10.16
N PHE A 23 2.31 24.52 -9.62
CA PHE A 23 3.50 23.70 -9.53
C PHE A 23 4.06 23.31 -10.90
N SER A 24 3.18 22.93 -11.84
CA SER A 24 3.58 22.60 -13.21
C SER A 24 4.27 23.81 -13.88
N ASP A 25 3.72 25.01 -13.76
CA ASP A 25 4.31 26.25 -14.30
C ASP A 25 5.68 26.56 -13.70
N MET A 26 5.92 26.20 -12.43
CA MET A 26 7.22 26.32 -11.79
C MET A 26 8.22 25.20 -12.22
N GLY A 27 7.85 24.31 -13.12
CA GLY A 27 8.64 23.16 -13.52
C GLY A 27 8.71 22.06 -12.46
N VAL A 28 7.70 21.97 -11.60
CA VAL A 28 7.58 20.93 -10.57
C VAL A 28 6.56 19.90 -11.01
N PRO A 29 6.96 18.64 -11.27
CA PRO A 29 6.04 17.56 -11.57
C PRO A 29 5.07 17.29 -10.43
N VAL A 30 3.84 16.91 -10.81
CA VAL A 30 2.76 16.64 -9.86
C VAL A 30 2.21 15.25 -10.07
N PHE A 31 1.76 14.59 -9.00
CA PHE A 31 1.00 13.35 -9.06
C PHE A 31 -0.36 13.51 -8.39
N LEU A 32 -1.42 13.09 -9.08
CA LEU A 32 -2.81 13.23 -8.67
C LEU A 32 -3.55 11.90 -8.82
N GLY A 33 -4.37 11.52 -7.83
CA GLY A 33 -5.37 10.48 -8.00
C GLY A 33 -6.69 11.07 -8.51
N ASP A 34 -7.22 10.55 -9.60
CA ASP A 34 -8.48 11.00 -10.22
C ASP A 34 -9.57 9.93 -10.05
N ILE A 35 -10.42 10.10 -9.04
CA ILE A 35 -11.52 9.17 -8.73
C ILE A 35 -12.73 9.41 -9.61
N LYS A 36 -12.94 10.67 -10.04
CA LYS A 36 -14.15 11.12 -10.76
C LYS A 36 -13.93 11.34 -12.24
N GLY A 37 -12.68 11.29 -12.69
CA GLY A 37 -12.30 11.60 -14.06
C GLY A 37 -12.23 13.10 -14.39
N ASP A 38 -12.55 14.00 -13.45
CA ASP A 38 -12.65 15.45 -13.67
C ASP A 38 -11.29 16.16 -13.72
N LEU A 39 -10.23 15.54 -13.20
CA LEU A 39 -8.86 16.05 -13.31
C LEU A 39 -8.28 15.86 -14.71
N SER A 40 -8.80 14.93 -15.50
CA SER A 40 -8.35 14.69 -16.88
C SER A 40 -8.45 15.92 -17.78
N GLY A 41 -9.34 16.88 -17.46
CA GLY A 41 -9.47 18.14 -18.18
C GLY A 41 -8.22 19.02 -18.19
N MET A 42 -7.19 18.73 -17.41
CA MET A 42 -5.94 19.52 -17.37
C MET A 42 -5.17 19.50 -18.70
N VAL A 43 -5.43 18.53 -19.58
CA VAL A 43 -4.87 18.48 -20.95
C VAL A 43 -5.52 19.47 -21.93
N ALA A 44 -6.65 20.06 -21.56
CA ALA A 44 -7.40 20.95 -22.43
C ALA A 44 -7.50 22.36 -21.83
N PRO A 45 -7.55 23.42 -22.65
CA PRO A 45 -7.70 24.78 -22.15
C PRO A 45 -9.07 24.97 -21.51
N GLY A 46 -9.13 25.74 -20.45
CA GLY A 46 -10.38 26.12 -19.80
C GLY A 46 -11.29 26.96 -20.72
N THR A 47 -12.54 27.06 -20.35
CA THR A 47 -13.51 27.93 -21.05
C THR A 47 -13.96 29.05 -20.12
N VAL A 48 -13.79 30.30 -20.52
CA VAL A 48 -14.25 31.44 -19.75
C VAL A 48 -15.78 31.57 -19.91
N SER A 49 -16.52 30.85 -19.06
CA SER A 49 -17.98 31.00 -18.99
C SER A 49 -18.37 32.33 -18.32
N GLU A 50 -19.65 32.73 -18.44
CA GLU A 50 -20.19 33.92 -17.76
C GLU A 50 -19.91 33.87 -16.23
N LYS A 51 -20.06 32.71 -15.61
CA LYS A 51 -19.75 32.53 -14.17
C LYS A 51 -18.28 32.76 -13.85
N ILE A 52 -17.37 32.24 -14.69
CA ILE A 52 -15.94 32.46 -14.54
C ILE A 52 -15.58 33.91 -14.77
N GLY A 53 -16.16 34.56 -15.81
CA GLY A 53 -15.94 35.96 -16.08
C GLY A 53 -16.37 36.86 -14.92
N LYS A 54 -17.56 36.61 -14.32
CA LYS A 54 -18.02 37.30 -13.12
C LYS A 54 -17.05 37.13 -11.95
N ARG A 55 -16.56 35.89 -11.72
CA ARG A 55 -15.62 35.60 -10.64
C ARG A 55 -14.28 36.32 -10.84
N LEU A 56 -13.77 36.37 -12.07
CA LEU A 56 -12.54 37.11 -12.40
C LEU A 56 -12.70 38.61 -12.11
N MET A 57 -13.86 39.18 -12.42
CA MET A 57 -14.16 40.58 -12.07
C MET A 57 -14.19 40.78 -10.55
N GLU A 58 -14.85 39.87 -9.82
CA GLU A 58 -14.95 39.93 -8.35
C GLU A 58 -13.58 39.80 -7.67
N THR A 59 -12.66 39.03 -8.27
CA THR A 59 -11.29 38.83 -7.75
C THR A 59 -10.29 39.88 -8.22
N GLY A 60 -10.68 40.78 -9.14
CA GLY A 60 -9.80 41.83 -9.66
C GLY A 60 -8.71 41.33 -10.62
N VAL A 61 -8.84 40.10 -11.11
CA VAL A 61 -7.85 39.51 -12.05
C VAL A 61 -8.10 40.02 -13.45
N SER A 62 -7.21 40.87 -13.94
CA SER A 62 -7.32 41.50 -15.27
C SER A 62 -6.71 40.71 -16.42
N ALA A 63 -5.75 39.80 -16.11
CA ALA A 63 -4.97 39.05 -17.09
C ALA A 63 -5.13 37.55 -16.88
N PHE A 64 -6.34 37.02 -17.01
CA PHE A 64 -6.57 35.57 -16.96
C PHE A 64 -6.51 35.00 -18.38
N ARG A 65 -5.78 33.90 -18.52
CA ARG A 65 -5.70 33.10 -19.76
C ARG A 65 -6.02 31.65 -19.47
N THR A 66 -6.59 30.99 -20.43
CA THR A 66 -6.80 29.54 -20.39
C THR A 66 -5.61 28.83 -21.02
N GLU A 67 -5.20 27.71 -20.48
CA GLU A 67 -3.99 27.01 -20.89
C GLU A 67 -4.16 25.49 -20.77
N THR A 68 -3.28 24.74 -21.46
CA THR A 68 -3.16 23.29 -21.37
C THR A 68 -1.92 22.93 -20.57
N TYR A 69 -1.95 21.80 -19.88
CA TYR A 69 -0.82 21.33 -19.09
C TYR A 69 -0.31 19.98 -19.59
N PRO A 70 1.03 19.78 -19.59
CA PRO A 70 1.62 18.51 -19.99
C PRO A 70 1.16 17.42 -19.01
N THR A 71 0.46 16.42 -19.50
CA THR A 71 -0.18 15.41 -18.66
C THR A 71 0.18 14.01 -19.13
N VAL A 72 0.44 13.12 -18.16
CA VAL A 72 0.60 11.67 -18.37
C VAL A 72 -0.49 10.95 -17.60
N PHE A 73 -1.24 10.10 -18.30
CA PHE A 73 -2.25 9.26 -17.68
C PHE A 73 -1.69 7.91 -17.27
N TRP A 74 -2.05 7.50 -16.05
CA TRP A 74 -1.68 6.23 -15.45
C TRP A 74 -2.92 5.46 -15.04
N ASP A 75 -2.87 4.14 -15.09
CA ASP A 75 -3.95 3.27 -14.66
C ASP A 75 -3.40 1.91 -14.21
N VAL A 76 -3.80 1.42 -13.05
CA VAL A 76 -3.40 0.09 -12.58
C VAL A 76 -3.89 -1.01 -13.53
N TYR A 77 -5.04 -0.80 -14.18
CA TYR A 77 -5.64 -1.78 -15.11
C TYR A 77 -5.20 -1.57 -16.56
N GLY A 78 -4.52 -0.47 -16.88
CA GLY A 78 -4.05 -0.17 -18.24
C GLY A 78 -5.16 0.21 -19.24
N GLU A 79 -6.34 0.58 -18.78
CA GLU A 79 -7.47 0.92 -19.65
C GLU A 79 -7.56 2.41 -19.95
N GLN A 80 -7.19 3.25 -18.99
CA GLN A 80 -7.33 4.71 -19.06
C GLN A 80 -5.98 5.46 -18.99
N GLY A 81 -4.88 4.74 -19.01
CA GLY A 81 -3.52 5.29 -18.90
C GLY A 81 -2.46 4.22 -19.07
N HIS A 82 -1.19 4.62 -19.00
CA HIS A 82 -0.10 3.67 -18.97
C HIS A 82 -0.23 2.76 -17.75
N PRO A 83 -0.06 1.45 -17.90
CA PRO A 83 -0.14 0.52 -16.78
C PRO A 83 0.88 0.85 -15.69
N VAL A 84 0.39 0.89 -14.45
CA VAL A 84 1.28 1.00 -13.28
C VAL A 84 1.47 -0.38 -12.69
N ARG A 85 2.70 -0.85 -12.67
CA ARG A 85 3.05 -2.15 -12.09
C ARG A 85 4.10 -2.01 -11.02
N ALA A 86 4.06 -2.96 -10.09
CA ALA A 86 5.09 -3.20 -9.08
C ALA A 86 5.40 -4.69 -9.04
N THR A 87 6.59 -5.06 -8.63
CA THR A 87 6.83 -6.45 -8.27
C THR A 87 6.34 -6.73 -6.85
N VAL A 88 5.99 -7.98 -6.58
CA VAL A 88 5.64 -8.40 -5.21
C VAL A 88 6.81 -8.13 -4.26
N SER A 89 8.04 -8.35 -4.69
CA SER A 89 9.25 -8.04 -3.92
C SER A 89 9.35 -6.57 -3.54
N GLU A 90 9.02 -5.65 -4.47
CA GLU A 90 9.02 -4.20 -4.21
C GLU A 90 7.91 -3.78 -3.26
N MET A 91 6.74 -4.42 -3.32
CA MET A 91 5.65 -4.20 -2.37
C MET A 91 6.07 -4.58 -0.95
N GLY A 92 6.78 -5.67 -0.81
CA GLY A 92 7.22 -6.21 0.46
C GLY A 92 6.10 -6.81 1.33
N PRO A 93 6.47 -7.58 2.36
CA PRO A 93 5.49 -8.34 3.14
C PRO A 93 4.53 -7.48 3.96
N LEU A 94 4.95 -6.29 4.42
CA LEU A 94 4.11 -5.41 5.25
C LEU A 94 2.92 -4.85 4.47
N LEU A 95 3.18 -4.26 3.31
CA LEU A 95 2.13 -3.68 2.47
C LEU A 95 1.27 -4.75 1.81
N LEU A 96 1.88 -5.87 1.40
CA LEU A 96 1.13 -7.00 0.86
C LEU A 96 0.22 -7.62 1.93
N SER A 97 0.67 -7.76 3.19
CA SER A 97 -0.19 -8.21 4.30
C SER A 97 -1.42 -7.30 4.49
N ARG A 98 -1.24 -5.98 4.36
CA ARG A 98 -2.35 -5.02 4.41
C ARG A 98 -3.29 -5.21 3.22
N MET A 99 -2.75 -5.29 2.01
CA MET A 99 -3.53 -5.48 0.79
C MET A 99 -4.38 -6.75 0.83
N LEU A 100 -3.85 -7.80 1.45
CA LEU A 100 -4.53 -9.09 1.66
C LEU A 100 -5.41 -9.11 2.92
N ASN A 101 -5.46 -8.03 3.70
CA ASN A 101 -6.19 -7.93 4.97
C ASN A 101 -5.85 -9.08 5.95
N LEU A 102 -4.56 -9.38 6.13
CA LEU A 102 -4.07 -10.48 6.96
C LEU A 102 -4.00 -10.09 8.44
N ASN A 103 -4.32 -11.03 9.33
CA ASN A 103 -4.06 -10.88 10.76
C ASN A 103 -2.56 -11.06 11.09
N GLU A 104 -2.16 -10.80 12.34
CA GLU A 104 -0.75 -10.88 12.78
C GLU A 104 -0.10 -12.24 12.50
N THR A 105 -0.81 -13.34 12.78
CA THR A 105 -0.28 -14.71 12.55
C THR A 105 -0.06 -14.98 11.06
N GLN A 106 -1.01 -14.59 10.22
CA GLN A 106 -0.92 -14.74 8.76
C GLN A 106 0.18 -13.83 8.18
N SER A 107 0.27 -12.59 8.66
CA SER A 107 1.34 -11.67 8.30
C SER A 107 2.72 -12.22 8.68
N GLY A 108 2.82 -12.90 9.84
CA GLY A 108 4.03 -13.62 10.24
C GLY A 108 4.43 -14.71 9.25
N VAL A 109 3.46 -15.52 8.78
CA VAL A 109 3.70 -16.55 7.75
C VAL A 109 4.10 -15.94 6.41
N LEU A 110 3.46 -14.82 6.02
CA LEU A 110 3.86 -14.10 4.80
C LEU A 110 5.29 -13.54 4.91
N ASN A 111 5.68 -13.02 6.07
CA ASN A 111 7.08 -12.59 6.31
C ASN A 111 8.07 -13.75 6.16
N ILE A 112 7.72 -14.94 6.67
CA ILE A 112 8.55 -16.15 6.49
C ILE A 112 8.66 -16.50 5.00
N LEU A 113 7.57 -16.44 4.25
CA LEU A 113 7.56 -16.67 2.80
C LEU A 113 8.58 -15.78 2.08
N PHE A 114 8.56 -14.48 2.35
CA PHE A 114 9.50 -13.54 1.71
C PHE A 114 10.97 -13.83 2.08
N ARG A 115 11.23 -14.25 3.33
CA ARG A 115 12.58 -14.63 3.76
C ARG A 115 13.05 -15.90 3.06
N VAL A 116 12.22 -16.94 3.05
CA VAL A 116 12.53 -18.19 2.35
C VAL A 116 12.74 -17.95 0.86
N ALA A 117 11.89 -17.13 0.22
CA ALA A 117 12.05 -16.77 -1.18
C ALA A 117 13.39 -16.07 -1.45
N ALA A 118 13.84 -15.19 -0.56
CA ALA A 118 15.14 -14.51 -0.69
C ALA A 118 16.31 -15.48 -0.48
N ASP A 119 16.24 -16.34 0.53
CA ASP A 119 17.33 -17.27 0.88
C ASP A 119 17.50 -18.41 -0.15
N GLU A 120 16.39 -18.83 -0.78
CA GLU A 120 16.40 -19.86 -1.85
C GLU A 120 16.54 -19.24 -3.26
N ASN A 121 16.73 -17.90 -3.38
CA ASN A 121 16.81 -17.18 -4.66
C ASN A 121 15.61 -17.40 -5.57
N LEU A 122 14.41 -17.34 -5.01
CA LEU A 122 13.12 -17.48 -5.71
C LEU A 122 12.44 -16.09 -5.84
N PRO A 123 12.65 -15.34 -6.95
CA PRO A 123 12.14 -13.98 -7.07
C PRO A 123 10.61 -13.93 -7.09
N LEU A 124 10.05 -12.91 -6.44
CA LEU A 124 8.61 -12.67 -6.37
C LEU A 124 8.24 -11.47 -7.24
N TYR A 125 7.88 -11.70 -8.51
CA TYR A 125 7.45 -10.66 -9.43
C TYR A 125 5.94 -10.50 -9.45
N THR A 126 5.21 -11.61 -9.45
CA THR A 126 3.77 -11.69 -9.69
C THR A 126 3.02 -12.38 -8.56
N VAL A 127 1.69 -12.30 -8.58
CA VAL A 127 0.82 -13.05 -7.66
C VAL A 127 0.99 -14.56 -7.82
N LYS A 128 1.32 -15.03 -9.04
CA LYS A 128 1.58 -16.46 -9.31
C LYS A 128 2.80 -16.96 -8.52
N ASP A 129 3.83 -16.13 -8.37
CA ASP A 129 5.01 -16.48 -7.57
C ASP A 129 4.66 -16.65 -6.09
N VAL A 130 3.79 -15.76 -5.56
CA VAL A 130 3.31 -15.89 -4.18
C VAL A 130 2.54 -17.19 -3.98
N LYS A 131 1.67 -17.58 -4.93
CA LYS A 131 0.90 -18.83 -4.86
C LYS A 131 1.80 -20.06 -4.89
N ALA A 132 2.80 -20.07 -5.78
CA ALA A 132 3.77 -21.15 -5.85
C ALA A 132 4.58 -21.26 -4.55
N MET A 133 5.05 -20.13 -4.02
CA MET A 133 5.78 -20.10 -2.75
C MET A 133 4.93 -20.53 -1.55
N LEU A 134 3.62 -20.21 -1.53
CA LEU A 134 2.72 -20.69 -0.48
C LEU A 134 2.57 -22.22 -0.52
N ALA A 135 2.47 -22.80 -1.71
CA ALA A 135 2.44 -24.27 -1.87
C ALA A 135 3.78 -24.89 -1.44
N TYR A 136 4.88 -24.39 -1.96
CA TYR A 136 6.23 -24.83 -1.63
C TYR A 136 6.52 -24.76 -0.12
N LEU A 137 6.17 -23.65 0.53
CA LEU A 137 6.34 -23.48 1.97
C LEU A 137 5.45 -24.44 2.78
N GLY A 138 4.24 -24.75 2.28
CA GLY A 138 3.31 -25.68 2.89
C GLY A 138 3.80 -27.12 2.86
N GLU A 139 4.40 -27.53 1.76
CA GLU A 139 4.97 -28.86 1.56
C GLU A 139 6.28 -29.06 2.36
N ASN A 140 7.07 -28.00 2.46
CA ASN A 140 8.36 -28.00 3.12
C ASN A 140 8.35 -27.36 4.53
N ALA A 141 7.19 -27.24 5.18
CA ALA A 141 7.03 -26.52 6.44
C ALA A 141 7.96 -27.05 7.56
N SER A 142 8.18 -28.36 7.65
CA SER A 142 9.07 -28.97 8.64
C SER A 142 10.54 -28.51 8.50
N ARG A 143 11.01 -28.29 7.27
CA ARG A 143 12.37 -27.81 6.96
C ARG A 143 12.59 -26.40 7.50
N TYR A 144 11.56 -25.55 7.42
CA TYR A 144 11.67 -24.13 7.75
C TYR A 144 11.27 -23.78 9.17
N THR A 145 10.46 -24.62 9.84
CA THR A 145 9.94 -24.36 11.20
C THR A 145 11.05 -24.07 12.22
N LEU A 146 12.15 -24.78 12.15
CA LEU A 146 13.26 -24.62 13.10
C LEU A 146 13.98 -23.27 12.95
N HIS A 147 14.07 -22.75 11.73
CA HIS A 147 14.84 -21.53 11.43
C HIS A 147 13.99 -20.26 11.45
N TYR A 148 12.73 -20.35 11.01
CA TYR A 148 11.86 -19.18 10.78
C TYR A 148 10.63 -19.16 11.66
N GLY A 149 10.31 -20.26 12.35
CA GLY A 149 9.12 -20.37 13.18
C GLY A 149 8.01 -21.21 12.55
N ASN A 150 6.92 -21.37 13.28
CA ASN A 150 5.83 -22.27 12.90
C ASN A 150 5.04 -21.74 11.68
N VAL A 151 4.93 -22.59 10.67
CA VAL A 151 4.12 -22.33 9.46
C VAL A 151 2.93 -23.28 9.49
N SER A 152 1.74 -22.75 9.84
CA SER A 152 0.53 -23.57 9.92
C SER A 152 -0.16 -23.70 8.54
N LYS A 153 -0.65 -24.89 8.22
CA LYS A 153 -1.47 -25.13 7.01
C LYS A 153 -2.73 -24.26 6.98
N ALA A 154 -3.30 -23.93 8.14
CA ALA A 154 -4.46 -23.06 8.27
C ALA A 154 -4.14 -21.63 7.83
N SER A 155 -2.98 -21.08 8.24
CA SER A 155 -2.52 -19.75 7.81
C SER A 155 -2.22 -19.71 6.32
N ILE A 156 -1.53 -20.72 5.78
CA ILE A 156 -1.29 -20.83 4.34
C ILE A 156 -2.60 -20.81 3.56
N GLY A 157 -3.58 -21.66 3.92
CA GLY A 157 -4.88 -21.69 3.25
C GLY A 157 -5.67 -20.38 3.37
N ALA A 158 -5.50 -19.63 4.46
CA ALA A 158 -6.10 -18.30 4.61
C ALA A 158 -5.45 -17.28 3.65
N ILE A 159 -4.12 -17.28 3.58
CA ILE A 159 -3.38 -16.39 2.66
C ILE A 159 -3.70 -16.73 1.21
N GLN A 160 -3.76 -18.03 0.84
CA GLN A 160 -4.12 -18.45 -0.53
C GLN A 160 -5.50 -17.93 -0.95
N ARG A 161 -6.50 -17.97 -0.05
CA ARG A 161 -7.83 -17.40 -0.32
C ARG A 161 -7.78 -15.89 -0.49
N ALA A 162 -7.02 -15.18 0.34
CA ALA A 162 -6.86 -13.73 0.23
C ALA A 162 -6.15 -13.35 -1.08
N VAL A 163 -5.16 -14.12 -1.50
CA VAL A 163 -4.45 -13.94 -2.78
C VAL A 163 -5.40 -14.17 -3.97
N ALA A 164 -6.29 -15.16 -3.91
CA ALA A 164 -7.29 -15.36 -4.95
C ALA A 164 -8.26 -14.17 -5.08
N VAL A 165 -8.71 -13.60 -3.94
CA VAL A 165 -9.52 -12.37 -3.95
C VAL A 165 -8.75 -11.19 -4.56
N LEU A 166 -7.45 -11.07 -4.29
CA LEU A 166 -6.62 -10.03 -4.89
C LEU A 166 -6.50 -10.19 -6.41
N GLU A 167 -6.36 -11.42 -6.92
CA GLU A 167 -6.39 -11.71 -8.36
C GLU A 167 -7.72 -11.26 -8.99
N ASP A 168 -8.85 -11.62 -8.38
CA ASP A 168 -10.19 -11.21 -8.83
C ASP A 168 -10.37 -9.68 -8.86
N GLN A 169 -9.65 -8.95 -8.02
CA GLN A 169 -9.63 -7.48 -7.97
C GLN A 169 -8.62 -6.85 -8.93
N GLY A 170 -7.92 -7.62 -9.75
CA GLY A 170 -6.95 -7.12 -10.73
C GLY A 170 -5.50 -7.13 -10.24
N GLY A 171 -5.18 -7.92 -9.23
CA GLY A 171 -3.80 -8.11 -8.76
C GLY A 171 -2.85 -8.56 -9.88
N ASP A 172 -3.33 -9.34 -10.84
CA ASP A 172 -2.56 -9.76 -12.02
C ASP A 172 -2.20 -8.59 -12.96
N CYS A 173 -2.98 -7.50 -12.96
CA CYS A 173 -2.66 -6.30 -13.73
C CYS A 173 -1.61 -5.45 -13.01
N PHE A 174 -1.68 -5.42 -11.69
CA PHE A 174 -0.79 -4.58 -10.87
C PHE A 174 0.57 -5.21 -10.61
N PHE A 175 0.65 -6.54 -10.37
CA PHE A 175 1.92 -7.19 -10.08
C PHE A 175 2.60 -7.74 -11.32
N GLY A 176 3.82 -7.25 -11.59
CA GLY A 176 4.64 -7.70 -12.72
C GLY A 176 5.65 -6.66 -13.18
N GLU A 177 6.30 -7.00 -14.29
CA GLU A 177 7.24 -6.13 -14.99
C GLU A 177 6.65 -5.67 -16.35
N PRO A 178 7.04 -4.47 -16.86
CA PRO A 178 8.00 -3.53 -16.27
C PRO A 178 7.40 -2.81 -15.06
N SER A 179 8.12 -2.81 -13.94
CA SER A 179 7.74 -2.05 -12.76
C SER A 179 7.96 -0.55 -12.98
N LEU A 180 7.15 0.25 -12.29
CA LEU A 180 7.17 1.71 -12.41
C LEU A 180 8.51 2.29 -11.99
N GLN A 181 9.09 3.10 -12.85
CA GLN A 181 10.28 3.89 -12.55
C GLN A 181 9.89 5.28 -12.05
N ILE A 182 10.21 5.58 -10.79
CA ILE A 182 9.87 6.87 -10.13
C ILE A 182 10.40 8.09 -10.93
N SER A 183 11.55 7.95 -11.59
CA SER A 183 12.12 9.01 -12.43
C SER A 183 11.22 9.44 -13.58
N ASP A 184 10.29 8.57 -14.03
CA ASP A 184 9.37 8.90 -15.11
C ASP A 184 8.26 9.85 -14.67
N TRP A 185 7.96 9.91 -13.37
CA TRP A 185 7.05 10.89 -12.81
C TRP A 185 7.68 12.28 -12.59
N MET A 186 9.03 12.36 -12.62
CA MET A 186 9.78 13.57 -12.26
C MET A 186 10.26 14.34 -13.49
N LYS A 187 9.57 14.19 -14.62
CA LYS A 187 9.94 14.83 -15.90
C LYS A 187 9.28 16.19 -16.05
N MET A 188 9.92 17.02 -16.90
CA MET A 188 9.40 18.28 -17.40
C MET A 188 9.21 18.18 -18.91
N ASP A 189 8.32 19.01 -19.46
CA ASP A 189 8.15 19.16 -20.90
C ASP A 189 9.24 20.05 -21.52
N GLU A 190 9.16 20.25 -22.84
CA GLU A 190 10.10 21.09 -23.61
C GLU A 190 10.06 22.57 -23.20
N ASN A 191 8.94 23.02 -22.62
CA ASN A 191 8.75 24.40 -22.17
C ASN A 191 9.18 24.61 -20.71
N GLY A 192 9.67 23.56 -20.06
CA GLY A 192 10.08 23.58 -18.64
C GLY A 192 8.94 23.44 -17.65
N LYS A 193 7.72 23.11 -18.09
CA LYS A 193 6.61 22.78 -17.21
C LYS A 193 6.75 21.36 -16.64
N GLY A 194 6.43 21.19 -15.36
CA GLY A 194 6.38 19.86 -14.74
C GLY A 194 5.22 19.03 -15.29
N TYR A 195 5.45 17.76 -15.61
CA TYR A 195 4.35 16.87 -15.99
C TYR A 195 3.36 16.67 -14.85
N ILE A 196 2.08 16.72 -15.19
CA ILE A 196 0.98 16.36 -14.29
C ILE A 196 0.64 14.89 -14.53
N ASN A 197 1.04 14.03 -13.59
CA ASN A 197 0.77 12.60 -13.63
C ASN A 197 -0.60 12.34 -12.99
N ILE A 198 -1.56 11.86 -13.76
CA ILE A 198 -2.92 11.58 -13.32
C ILE A 198 -3.16 10.08 -13.31
N LEU A 199 -3.39 9.51 -12.14
CA LEU A 199 -3.78 8.11 -11.97
C LEU A 199 -5.31 7.99 -12.04
N ALA A 200 -5.82 7.23 -13.00
CA ALA A 200 -7.22 6.85 -13.03
C ALA A 200 -7.54 5.93 -11.84
N CYS A 201 -8.42 6.38 -10.96
CA CYS A 201 -8.74 5.70 -9.70
C CYS A 201 -10.20 5.25 -9.59
N ASP A 202 -11.02 5.43 -10.62
CA ASP A 202 -12.44 5.08 -10.61
C ASP A 202 -12.69 3.61 -10.24
N LYS A 203 -11.98 2.67 -10.86
CA LYS A 203 -12.02 1.24 -10.52
C LYS A 203 -11.26 0.92 -9.25
N LEU A 204 -10.06 1.47 -9.10
CA LEU A 204 -9.20 1.23 -7.95
C LEU A 204 -9.86 1.67 -6.64
N PHE A 205 -10.64 2.75 -6.67
CA PHE A 205 -11.39 3.26 -5.53
C PHE A 205 -12.51 2.33 -5.05
N LEU A 206 -12.99 1.40 -5.90
CA LEU A 206 -13.95 0.38 -5.50
C LEU A 206 -13.36 -0.62 -4.49
N SER A 207 -12.03 -0.68 -4.40
CA SER A 207 -11.29 -1.41 -3.36
C SER A 207 -10.48 -0.43 -2.50
N PRO A 208 -11.05 0.16 -1.45
CA PRO A 208 -10.38 1.17 -0.64
C PRO A 208 -9.06 0.69 -0.04
N LEU A 209 -8.99 -0.59 0.32
CA LEU A 209 -7.77 -1.20 0.86
C LEU A 209 -6.66 -1.28 -0.19
N MET A 210 -7.00 -1.66 -1.42
CA MET A 210 -6.05 -1.71 -2.55
C MET A 210 -5.59 -0.31 -2.92
N TYR A 211 -6.52 0.65 -3.06
CA TYR A 211 -6.22 2.07 -3.32
C TYR A 211 -5.25 2.65 -2.29
N SER A 212 -5.58 2.53 -1.01
CA SER A 212 -4.75 3.09 0.07
C SER A 212 -3.37 2.42 0.15
N THR A 213 -3.31 1.10 -0.03
CA THR A 213 -2.03 0.37 0.01
C THR A 213 -1.15 0.73 -1.19
N PHE A 214 -1.74 0.89 -2.37
CA PHE A 214 -1.04 1.37 -3.56
C PHE A 214 -0.42 2.76 -3.34
N LEU A 215 -1.19 3.72 -2.81
CA LEU A 215 -0.68 5.05 -2.52
C LEU A 215 0.45 5.02 -1.48
N LEU A 216 0.33 4.18 -0.45
CA LEU A 216 1.37 4.00 0.55
C LEU A 216 2.64 3.34 -0.02
N TRP A 217 2.48 2.38 -0.93
CA TRP A 217 3.59 1.78 -1.65
C TRP A 217 4.34 2.85 -2.47
N MET A 218 3.63 3.66 -3.26
CA MET A 218 4.24 4.75 -4.02
C MET A 218 5.05 5.70 -3.12
N LEU A 219 4.43 6.14 -2.02
CA LEU A 219 5.08 7.06 -1.08
C LEU A 219 6.32 6.42 -0.43
N SER A 220 6.26 5.14 -0.09
CA SER A 220 7.39 4.40 0.47
C SER A 220 8.52 4.25 -0.55
N ARG A 221 8.19 3.95 -1.82
CA ARG A 221 9.20 3.82 -2.89
C ARG A 221 9.91 5.15 -3.16
N LEU A 222 9.18 6.26 -3.17
CA LEU A 222 9.79 7.59 -3.26
C LEU A 222 10.78 7.83 -2.12
N TYR A 223 10.37 7.52 -0.90
CA TYR A 223 11.22 7.67 0.27
C TYR A 223 12.49 6.80 0.20
N GLU A 224 12.39 5.57 -0.30
CA GLU A 224 13.51 4.64 -0.41
C GLU A 224 14.49 5.02 -1.53
N LEU A 225 13.96 5.42 -2.69
CA LEU A 225 14.78 5.61 -3.90
C LEU A 225 15.41 7.00 -4.00
N LEU A 226 14.75 8.03 -3.46
CA LEU A 226 15.26 9.39 -3.58
C LEU A 226 16.39 9.65 -2.57
N PRO A 227 17.49 10.29 -3.00
CA PRO A 227 18.56 10.71 -2.10
C PRO A 227 18.11 11.89 -1.23
N GLU A 228 18.76 12.08 -0.10
CA GLU A 228 18.62 13.31 0.70
C GLU A 228 19.08 14.53 -0.12
N ARG A 229 18.28 15.58 -0.15
CA ARG A 229 18.53 16.80 -0.92
C ARG A 229 18.63 18.05 -0.05
N GLY A 230 18.25 17.96 1.23
CA GLY A 230 18.15 19.10 2.12
C GLY A 230 17.05 20.09 1.73
N ASP A 231 17.24 21.36 2.04
CA ASP A 231 16.28 22.41 1.69
C ASP A 231 16.54 22.90 0.26
N LEU A 232 15.58 22.61 -0.63
CA LEU A 232 15.58 23.04 -2.03
C LEU A 232 14.72 24.30 -2.17
N GLU A 233 15.03 25.16 -3.14
CA GLU A 233 14.21 26.33 -3.48
C GLU A 233 12.78 25.95 -3.91
N LYS A 234 12.65 24.80 -4.60
CA LYS A 234 11.36 24.22 -4.99
C LYS A 234 11.37 22.71 -4.81
N PRO A 235 10.22 22.06 -4.57
CA PRO A 235 10.17 20.62 -4.48
C PRO A 235 10.53 19.95 -5.81
N LEU A 236 11.10 18.74 -5.73
CA LEU A 236 11.36 17.90 -6.91
C LEU A 236 10.06 17.34 -7.50
N MET A 237 9.07 17.14 -6.67
CA MET A 237 7.76 16.60 -7.04
C MET A 237 6.74 16.85 -5.93
N VAL A 238 5.46 16.97 -6.27
CA VAL A 238 4.37 17.10 -5.31
C VAL A 238 3.32 16.03 -5.54
N PHE A 239 2.92 15.37 -4.46
CA PHE A 239 1.84 14.38 -4.42
C PHE A 239 0.58 14.95 -3.80
N PHE A 240 -0.55 14.70 -4.43
CA PHE A 240 -1.86 14.99 -3.90
C PHE A 240 -2.64 13.68 -3.70
N PHE A 241 -2.96 13.39 -2.45
CA PHE A 241 -3.73 12.22 -2.06
C PHE A 241 -5.17 12.64 -1.79
N ASP A 242 -6.07 12.32 -2.72
CA ASP A 242 -7.49 12.53 -2.50
C ASP A 242 -8.07 11.43 -1.60
N GLU A 243 -9.16 11.77 -0.89
CA GLU A 243 -9.82 10.93 0.13
C GLU A 243 -8.81 10.35 1.13
N ALA A 244 -7.97 11.23 1.69
CA ALA A 244 -6.84 10.87 2.55
C ALA A 244 -7.22 9.98 3.75
N HIS A 245 -8.49 10.02 4.20
CA HIS A 245 -8.99 9.16 5.26
C HIS A 245 -8.76 7.67 5.00
N LEU A 246 -8.77 7.24 3.73
CA LEU A 246 -8.56 5.84 3.35
C LEU A 246 -7.12 5.34 3.65
N LEU A 247 -6.16 6.24 3.72
CA LEU A 247 -4.79 5.88 4.07
C LEU A 247 -4.67 5.45 5.53
N PHE A 248 -5.52 6.00 6.38
CA PHE A 248 -5.44 5.86 7.84
C PHE A 248 -6.47 4.89 8.42
N ASN A 249 -7.57 4.62 7.69
CA ASN A 249 -8.58 3.67 8.11
C ASN A 249 -8.01 2.25 8.15
N ASP A 250 -8.36 1.49 9.20
CA ASP A 250 -7.98 0.08 9.39
C ASP A 250 -6.46 -0.19 9.31
N CYS A 251 -5.65 0.84 9.60
CA CYS A 251 -4.20 0.72 9.68
C CYS A 251 -3.76 -0.09 10.90
N SER A 252 -2.89 -1.08 10.69
CA SER A 252 -2.13 -1.66 11.79
C SER A 252 -1.19 -0.60 12.41
N LYS A 253 -0.86 -0.77 13.70
CA LYS A 253 0.05 0.16 14.39
C LYS A 253 1.39 0.32 13.66
N GLN A 254 1.99 -0.79 13.20
CA GLN A 254 3.25 -0.79 12.46
C GLN A 254 3.16 -0.01 11.14
N LEU A 255 2.05 -0.16 10.43
CA LEU A 255 1.85 0.56 9.18
C LEU A 255 1.64 2.06 9.42
N MET A 256 0.88 2.43 10.46
CA MET A 256 0.70 3.83 10.85
C MET A 256 2.05 4.48 11.18
N GLU A 257 2.90 3.83 11.98
CA GLU A 257 4.24 4.30 12.31
C GLU A 257 5.11 4.50 11.05
N LYS A 258 5.01 3.57 10.07
CA LYS A 258 5.72 3.70 8.78
C LYS A 258 5.22 4.91 7.98
N VAL A 259 3.90 5.12 7.90
CA VAL A 259 3.29 6.27 7.20
C VAL A 259 3.74 7.58 7.82
N GLU A 260 3.65 7.70 9.14
CA GLU A 260 4.09 8.88 9.88
C GLU A 260 5.59 9.16 9.67
N GLN A 261 6.40 8.12 9.73
CA GLN A 261 7.83 8.23 9.46
C GLN A 261 8.11 8.75 8.05
N VAL A 262 7.48 8.17 7.03
CA VAL A 262 7.68 8.58 5.65
C VAL A 262 7.24 10.02 5.44
N ILE A 263 6.05 10.42 5.89
CA ILE A 263 5.54 11.79 5.73
C ILE A 263 6.48 12.79 6.41
N ARG A 264 7.02 12.46 7.58
CA ARG A 264 7.95 13.32 8.32
C ARG A 264 9.27 13.53 7.58
N LEU A 265 9.78 12.48 6.94
CA LEU A 265 11.14 12.48 6.41
C LEU A 265 11.22 12.75 4.90
N ILE A 266 10.13 12.56 4.15
CA ILE A 266 10.16 12.69 2.68
C ILE A 266 10.43 14.14 2.22
N ARG A 267 10.20 15.12 3.09
CA ARG A 267 10.55 16.52 2.83
C ARG A 267 12.05 16.69 2.54
N SER A 268 12.92 16.04 3.32
CA SER A 268 14.38 16.10 3.12
C SER A 268 14.84 15.54 1.78
N LYS A 269 13.97 14.78 1.12
CA LYS A 269 14.17 14.24 -0.23
C LYS A 269 13.57 15.12 -1.34
N GLY A 270 13.06 16.29 -0.96
CA GLY A 270 12.50 17.27 -1.89
C GLY A 270 11.08 16.95 -2.35
N VAL A 271 10.33 16.07 -1.69
CA VAL A 271 8.97 15.72 -2.08
C VAL A 271 7.94 16.43 -1.21
N GLY A 272 6.99 17.13 -1.86
CA GLY A 272 5.81 17.70 -1.23
C GLY A 272 4.67 16.68 -1.16
N VAL A 273 3.88 16.71 -0.07
CA VAL A 273 2.68 15.87 0.08
C VAL A 273 1.53 16.73 0.52
N TYR A 274 0.42 16.66 -0.22
CA TYR A 274 -0.85 17.29 0.12
C TYR A 274 -1.91 16.24 0.30
N PHE A 275 -2.61 16.30 1.42
CA PHE A 275 -3.79 15.48 1.66
C PHE A 275 -5.06 16.28 1.36
N ILE A 276 -6.00 15.63 0.69
CA ILE A 276 -7.32 16.18 0.42
C ILE A 276 -8.33 15.32 1.19
N THR A 277 -9.18 15.95 2.00
CA THR A 277 -10.18 15.23 2.79
C THR A 277 -11.45 16.07 2.96
N GLN A 278 -12.53 15.40 3.31
CA GLN A 278 -13.78 16.07 3.64
C GLN A 278 -13.74 16.65 5.06
N ASN A 279 -12.98 16.03 5.97
CA ASN A 279 -12.88 16.45 7.35
C ASN A 279 -11.42 16.39 7.84
N PRO A 280 -10.84 17.48 8.36
CA PRO A 280 -9.49 17.48 8.90
C PRO A 280 -9.24 16.44 10.01
N SER A 281 -10.27 16.08 10.78
CA SER A 281 -10.15 15.09 11.86
C SER A 281 -9.94 13.65 11.38
N ASP A 282 -10.11 13.39 10.09
CA ASP A 282 -9.84 12.08 9.49
C ASP A 282 -8.34 11.78 9.37
N VAL A 283 -7.52 12.84 9.47
CA VAL A 283 -6.05 12.73 9.43
C VAL A 283 -5.53 12.65 10.87
N PRO A 284 -4.70 11.66 11.22
CA PRO A 284 -4.09 11.55 12.55
C PRO A 284 -3.34 12.84 12.96
N MET A 285 -3.43 13.20 14.23
CA MET A 285 -2.80 14.45 14.74
C MET A 285 -1.29 14.49 14.53
N SER A 286 -0.61 13.35 14.57
CA SER A 286 0.82 13.21 14.29
C SER A 286 1.18 13.57 12.85
N VAL A 287 0.32 13.20 11.89
CA VAL A 287 0.45 13.56 10.48
C VAL A 287 0.00 15.00 10.26
N LEU A 288 -1.15 15.39 10.81
CA LEU A 288 -1.72 16.74 10.68
C LEU A 288 -0.74 17.83 11.13
N GLY A 289 0.08 17.54 12.14
CA GLY A 289 1.15 18.42 12.61
C GLY A 289 2.29 18.65 11.61
N GLN A 290 2.43 17.80 10.58
CA GLN A 290 3.43 17.96 9.51
C GLN A 290 2.88 18.75 8.30
N LEU A 291 1.56 18.98 8.23
CA LEU A 291 0.87 19.65 7.13
C LEU A 291 0.79 21.15 7.41
N GLY A 292 1.90 21.86 7.19
CA GLY A 292 1.99 23.28 7.52
C GLY A 292 1.20 24.20 6.60
N ASN A 293 1.03 23.84 5.32
CA ASN A 293 0.25 24.63 4.37
C ASN A 293 -1.21 24.17 4.40
N ARG A 294 -2.16 25.06 4.65
CA ARG A 294 -3.57 24.70 4.88
C ARG A 294 -4.50 25.52 4.05
N VAL A 295 -5.44 24.82 3.39
CA VAL A 295 -6.58 25.38 2.69
C VAL A 295 -7.85 24.72 3.22
N GLN A 296 -8.67 25.49 3.92
CA GLN A 296 -9.91 25.01 4.51
C GLN A 296 -11.10 25.65 3.79
N HIS A 297 -11.83 24.84 3.04
CA HIS A 297 -13.14 25.21 2.48
C HIS A 297 -14.23 25.06 3.53
N ALA A 298 -15.45 25.47 3.19
CA ALA A 298 -16.58 25.37 4.09
C ALA A 298 -16.77 23.94 4.64
N LEU A 299 -17.03 23.86 5.92
CA LEU A 299 -17.64 22.69 6.57
C LEU A 299 -19.10 22.99 6.89
N ARG A 300 -19.96 22.00 6.77
CA ARG A 300 -21.39 22.12 7.10
C ARG A 300 -21.65 21.36 8.40
N ALA A 301 -21.93 22.11 9.45
CA ALA A 301 -22.08 21.59 10.81
C ALA A 301 -23.56 21.28 11.13
N PHE A 302 -24.08 20.19 10.56
CA PHE A 302 -25.46 19.76 10.81
C PHE A 302 -25.60 18.91 12.09
N THR A 303 -24.55 18.24 12.53
CA THR A 303 -24.53 17.39 13.71
C THR A 303 -23.53 17.88 14.74
N PRO A 304 -23.66 17.47 16.02
CA PRO A 304 -22.64 17.77 17.05
C PRO A 304 -21.24 17.29 16.67
N LEU A 305 -21.13 16.21 15.90
CA LEU A 305 -19.86 15.70 15.39
C LEU A 305 -19.25 16.68 14.38
N ASP A 306 -20.07 17.23 13.46
CA ASP A 306 -19.64 18.22 12.48
C ASP A 306 -19.20 19.53 13.17
N GLN A 307 -19.92 19.96 14.20
CA GLN A 307 -19.54 21.13 15.00
C GLN A 307 -18.16 20.94 15.66
N LYS A 308 -17.92 19.74 16.19
CA LYS A 308 -16.60 19.40 16.73
C LYS A 308 -15.52 19.43 15.64
N ALA A 309 -15.82 18.97 14.44
CA ALA A 309 -14.90 19.01 13.31
C ALA A 309 -14.54 20.45 12.90
N VAL A 310 -15.53 21.36 12.84
CA VAL A 310 -15.30 22.80 12.59
C VAL A 310 -14.40 23.40 13.66
N LYS A 311 -14.65 23.09 14.93
CA LYS A 311 -13.83 23.56 16.04
C LYS A 311 -12.39 23.06 15.95
N VAL A 312 -12.20 21.77 15.68
CA VAL A 312 -10.85 21.17 15.49
C VAL A 312 -10.16 21.84 14.30
N ALA A 313 -10.85 22.03 13.17
CA ALA A 313 -10.28 22.71 12.01
C ALA A 313 -9.82 24.14 12.35
N ALA A 314 -10.68 24.93 13.02
CA ALA A 314 -10.34 26.30 13.42
C ALA A 314 -9.13 26.37 14.35
N GLN A 315 -9.01 25.46 15.30
CA GLN A 315 -7.89 25.39 16.25
C GLN A 315 -6.54 25.06 15.60
N THR A 316 -6.52 24.58 14.37
CA THR A 316 -5.30 24.28 13.62
C THR A 316 -4.69 25.49 12.94
N PHE A 317 -5.36 26.64 12.94
CA PHE A 317 -4.90 27.88 12.34
C PHE A 317 -4.31 28.85 13.36
N ARG A 318 -3.34 29.66 12.91
CA ARG A 318 -2.92 30.83 13.66
C ARG A 318 -4.01 31.90 13.57
N VAL A 319 -4.53 32.29 14.73
CA VAL A 319 -5.70 33.19 14.85
C VAL A 319 -5.49 34.52 14.13
N ASN A 320 -6.52 34.96 13.40
CA ASN A 320 -6.63 36.29 12.86
C ASN A 320 -7.57 37.11 13.75
N PRO A 321 -7.13 38.25 14.31
CA PRO A 321 -7.99 39.05 15.19
C PRO A 321 -9.15 39.75 14.45
N ALA A 322 -9.16 39.74 13.11
CA ALA A 322 -10.19 40.44 12.30
C ALA A 322 -11.50 39.64 12.19
N PHE A 323 -11.51 38.34 12.45
CA PHE A 323 -12.71 37.49 12.39
C PHE A 323 -12.58 36.23 13.27
N ASP A 324 -13.74 35.66 13.65
CA ASP A 324 -13.76 34.35 14.28
C ASP A 324 -13.58 33.24 13.22
N THR A 325 -12.64 32.32 13.47
CA THR A 325 -12.27 31.27 12.51
C THR A 325 -13.34 30.17 12.41
N GLU A 326 -14.02 29.81 13.52
CA GLU A 326 -15.09 28.80 13.54
C GLU A 326 -16.29 29.31 12.72
N ASP A 327 -16.72 30.56 12.98
CA ASP A 327 -17.79 31.19 12.25
C ASP A 327 -17.45 31.31 10.77
N ALA A 328 -16.24 31.80 10.45
CA ALA A 328 -15.78 31.96 9.08
C ALA A 328 -15.83 30.64 8.30
N ILE A 329 -15.37 29.49 8.85
CA ILE A 329 -15.41 28.18 8.18
C ILE A 329 -16.84 27.81 7.79
N SER A 330 -17.81 28.09 8.66
CA SER A 330 -19.22 27.74 8.46
C SER A 330 -19.89 28.65 7.40
N GLU A 331 -19.42 29.89 7.26
CA GLU A 331 -19.99 30.91 6.36
C GLU A 331 -19.36 30.96 4.96
N LEU A 332 -18.22 30.27 4.73
CA LEU A 332 -17.54 30.24 3.44
C LEU A 332 -18.51 29.86 2.31
N LYS A 333 -18.43 30.57 1.22
CA LYS A 333 -19.17 30.27 -0.03
C LYS A 333 -18.37 29.27 -0.86
N THR A 334 -19.02 28.67 -1.84
CA THR A 334 -18.35 27.81 -2.82
C THR A 334 -17.22 28.55 -3.51
N GLY A 335 -16.01 28.02 -3.44
CA GLY A 335 -14.79 28.60 -3.99
C GLY A 335 -14.16 29.68 -3.11
N GLU A 336 -14.63 29.89 -1.88
CA GLU A 336 -13.89 30.60 -0.85
C GLU A 336 -13.18 29.57 0.04
N ALA A 337 -12.07 29.98 0.65
CA ALA A 337 -11.34 29.16 1.58
C ALA A 337 -10.64 30.02 2.65
N LEU A 338 -10.40 29.46 3.80
CA LEU A 338 -9.40 29.98 4.74
C LEU A 338 -8.04 29.37 4.38
N ILE A 339 -7.04 30.21 4.27
CA ILE A 339 -5.68 29.82 3.91
C ILE A 339 -4.69 30.21 5.00
N SER A 340 -3.69 29.35 5.23
CA SER A 340 -2.52 29.64 6.04
C SER A 340 -1.35 28.87 5.44
N PHE A 341 -0.35 29.57 4.93
CA PHE A 341 0.85 28.98 4.37
C PHE A 341 2.03 29.27 5.29
N LEU A 342 3.06 28.43 5.20
CA LEU A 342 4.31 28.67 5.91
C LEU A 342 5.05 29.87 5.28
N ASP A 343 5.65 30.67 6.13
CA ASP A 343 6.58 31.71 5.70
C ASP A 343 7.99 31.14 5.40
N GLU A 344 8.92 31.99 4.99
CA GLU A 344 10.32 31.64 4.69
C GLU A 344 11.07 31.00 5.87
N HIS A 345 10.60 31.21 7.10
CA HIS A 345 11.15 30.62 8.31
C HIS A 345 10.43 29.33 8.73
N GLY A 346 9.45 28.89 7.94
CA GLY A 346 8.64 27.70 8.25
C GLY A 346 7.58 27.92 9.34
N ALA A 347 7.28 29.17 9.70
CA ALA A 347 6.23 29.49 10.65
C ALA A 347 4.86 29.63 9.93
N PRO A 348 3.76 29.13 10.54
CA PRO A 348 2.43 29.28 9.97
C PRO A 348 2.01 30.76 9.91
N GLY A 349 1.58 31.20 8.72
CA GLY A 349 0.99 32.53 8.53
C GLY A 349 -0.33 32.68 9.30
N ILE A 350 -0.72 33.93 9.56
CA ILE A 350 -2.05 34.25 10.12
C ILE A 350 -3.12 33.82 9.12
N VAL A 351 -4.17 33.14 9.59
CA VAL A 351 -5.27 32.68 8.73
C VAL A 351 -5.93 33.85 8.00
N GLN A 352 -6.16 33.66 6.71
CA GLN A 352 -6.82 34.65 5.84
C GLN A 352 -7.96 34.01 5.06
N ARG A 353 -9.02 34.81 4.80
CA ARG A 353 -10.10 34.42 3.90
C ARG A 353 -9.71 34.79 2.48
N ALA A 354 -9.75 33.81 1.58
CA ALA A 354 -9.36 33.96 0.19
C ALA A 354 -10.45 33.47 -0.75
N THR A 355 -10.48 34.02 -1.95
CA THR A 355 -11.27 33.55 -3.07
C THR A 355 -10.36 32.75 -4.00
N VAL A 356 -10.69 31.49 -4.23
CA VAL A 356 -9.92 30.61 -5.13
C VAL A 356 -10.18 31.01 -6.57
N LEU A 357 -9.12 31.19 -7.35
CA LEU A 357 -9.20 31.48 -8.79
C LEU A 357 -9.77 30.28 -9.57
N PRO A 358 -10.40 30.52 -10.73
CA PRO A 358 -10.69 29.41 -11.63
C PRO A 358 -9.40 28.81 -12.19
N PRO A 359 -9.37 27.49 -12.46
CA PRO A 359 -8.21 26.87 -13.10
C PRO A 359 -8.07 27.36 -14.55
N GLN A 360 -6.86 27.41 -15.05
CA GLN A 360 -6.58 27.79 -16.44
C GLN A 360 -6.95 26.65 -17.41
N SER A 361 -6.88 25.41 -16.94
CA SER A 361 -7.32 24.22 -17.68
C SER A 361 -8.82 23.99 -17.61
N SER A 362 -9.33 23.06 -18.43
CA SER A 362 -10.74 22.68 -18.44
C SER A 362 -11.17 22.03 -17.13
N MET A 363 -12.36 22.38 -16.63
CA MET A 363 -12.91 21.87 -15.37
C MET A 363 -13.60 20.50 -15.49
N GLY A 364 -13.92 20.05 -16.70
CA GLY A 364 -14.61 18.79 -16.93
C GLY A 364 -13.68 17.65 -17.34
N ALA A 365 -14.23 16.43 -17.37
CA ALA A 365 -13.53 15.28 -17.94
C ALA A 365 -13.38 15.45 -19.47
N ILE A 366 -12.30 14.91 -20.03
CA ILE A 366 -12.09 14.81 -21.48
C ILE A 366 -12.81 13.60 -22.06
N SER A 367 -12.99 13.59 -23.39
CA SER A 367 -13.52 12.42 -24.10
C SER A 367 -12.52 11.24 -24.07
N ALA A 368 -13.04 10.03 -24.28
CA ALA A 368 -12.22 8.84 -24.40
C ALA A 368 -11.21 8.94 -25.57
N ASP A 369 -11.65 9.52 -26.70
CA ASP A 369 -10.80 9.70 -27.87
C ASP A 369 -9.63 10.66 -27.58
N MET A 370 -9.88 11.78 -26.93
CA MET A 370 -8.84 12.72 -26.52
C MET A 370 -7.87 12.08 -25.54
N ARG A 371 -8.38 11.28 -24.59
CA ARG A 371 -7.53 10.55 -23.65
C ARG A 371 -6.61 9.57 -24.38
N ALA A 372 -7.14 8.80 -25.32
CA ALA A 372 -6.37 7.86 -26.13
C ALA A 372 -5.27 8.57 -26.92
N GLU A 373 -5.58 9.72 -27.54
CA GLU A 373 -4.62 10.55 -28.28
C GLU A 373 -3.48 11.03 -27.35
N VAL A 374 -3.80 11.47 -26.13
CA VAL A 374 -2.78 11.91 -25.16
C VAL A 374 -1.89 10.74 -24.71
N ILE A 375 -2.46 9.55 -24.50
CA ILE A 375 -1.68 8.35 -24.14
C ILE A 375 -0.76 7.95 -25.28
N GLU A 376 -1.24 7.93 -26.54
CA GLU A 376 -0.45 7.59 -27.72
C GLU A 376 0.72 8.56 -27.94
N LYS A 377 0.50 9.86 -27.70
CA LYS A 377 1.53 10.91 -27.83
C LYS A 377 2.40 11.09 -26.58
N SER A 378 2.15 10.32 -25.54
CA SER A 378 2.90 10.40 -24.29
C SER A 378 4.39 10.08 -24.49
N PRO A 379 5.30 10.77 -23.78
CA PRO A 379 6.73 10.43 -23.80
C PRO A 379 7.05 9.04 -23.25
N LEU A 380 6.05 8.34 -22.73
CA LEU A 380 6.15 6.99 -22.14
C LEU A 380 5.45 5.92 -22.98
N ALA A 381 4.89 6.29 -24.16
CA ALA A 381 4.25 5.33 -25.06
C ALA A 381 5.20 4.19 -25.42
N GLY A 382 4.71 2.96 -25.35
CA GLY A 382 5.48 1.73 -25.59
C GLY A 382 6.36 1.25 -24.42
N ARG A 383 6.55 2.05 -23.37
CA ARG A 383 7.44 1.67 -22.26
C ARG A 383 6.80 0.74 -21.24
N TYR A 384 5.54 0.99 -20.91
CA TYR A 384 4.80 0.25 -19.87
C TYR A 384 3.65 -0.59 -20.42
N ASP A 385 3.33 -0.45 -21.71
CA ASP A 385 2.09 -0.95 -22.29
C ASP A 385 2.02 -2.47 -22.32
N LEU A 386 3.16 -3.14 -22.51
CA LEU A 386 3.24 -4.59 -22.56
C LEU A 386 3.93 -5.18 -21.32
N PRO A 387 3.35 -6.22 -20.71
CA PRO A 387 4.02 -6.93 -19.61
C PRO A 387 5.26 -7.68 -20.14
N ILE A 388 6.31 -7.72 -19.32
CA ILE A 388 7.52 -8.48 -19.57
C ILE A 388 7.47 -9.76 -18.73
N ALA A 389 7.60 -10.91 -19.40
CA ALA A 389 7.66 -12.20 -18.71
C ALA A 389 9.03 -12.35 -18.03
N MET A 390 9.02 -12.48 -16.69
CA MET A 390 10.19 -12.73 -15.88
C MET A 390 10.20 -14.16 -15.35
N GLU A 391 11.39 -14.72 -15.16
CA GLU A 391 11.55 -16.02 -14.53
C GLU A 391 11.45 -15.88 -13.00
N GLY A 392 10.22 -15.89 -12.47
CA GLY A 392 9.93 -15.81 -11.05
C GLY A 392 9.90 -17.17 -10.35
N ALA A 393 9.61 -17.15 -9.05
CA ALA A 393 9.52 -18.35 -8.22
C ALA A 393 8.62 -19.44 -8.82
N TYR A 394 7.48 -19.07 -9.41
CA TYR A 394 6.59 -20.00 -10.09
C TYR A 394 7.30 -20.78 -11.21
N ALA A 395 7.99 -20.07 -12.10
CA ALA A 395 8.65 -20.67 -13.25
C ALA A 395 9.81 -21.59 -12.82
N ILE A 396 10.58 -21.18 -11.81
CA ILE A 396 11.70 -21.94 -11.27
C ILE A 396 11.19 -23.23 -10.62
N LEU A 397 10.23 -23.14 -9.70
CA LEU A 397 9.67 -24.30 -8.99
C LEU A 397 8.98 -25.30 -9.94
N MET A 398 8.29 -24.81 -10.98
CA MET A 398 7.68 -25.70 -11.99
C MET A 398 8.74 -26.47 -12.80
N LYS A 399 9.86 -25.82 -13.14
CA LYS A 399 10.99 -26.52 -13.81
C LYS A 399 11.59 -27.58 -12.93
N GLU A 400 11.86 -27.27 -11.66
CA GLU A 400 12.38 -28.23 -10.69
C GLU A 400 11.43 -29.45 -10.51
N GLU A 401 10.13 -29.20 -10.44
CA GLU A 401 9.14 -30.27 -10.34
C GLU A 401 9.13 -31.15 -11.60
N GLU A 402 9.22 -30.54 -12.78
CA GLU A 402 9.27 -31.25 -14.06
C GLU A 402 10.57 -32.08 -14.21
N GLU A 403 11.71 -31.53 -13.78
CA GLU A 403 12.99 -32.24 -13.76
C GLU A 403 12.96 -33.42 -12.78
N ASN A 404 12.42 -33.23 -11.59
CA ASN A 404 12.25 -34.28 -10.59
C ASN A 404 11.31 -35.39 -11.08
N ARG A 405 10.27 -35.07 -11.87
CA ARG A 405 9.39 -36.09 -12.51
C ARG A 405 10.10 -36.88 -13.61
N LYS A 406 11.05 -36.26 -14.32
CA LYS A 406 11.83 -36.91 -15.38
C LYS A 406 13.03 -37.65 -14.84
N ALA A 407 13.48 -37.34 -13.63
CA ALA A 407 14.53 -38.09 -12.97
C ALA A 407 14.10 -39.54 -12.77
N PRO A 408 14.91 -40.54 -13.13
CA PRO A 408 14.61 -41.92 -12.81
C PRO A 408 14.38 -42.04 -11.30
N PRO A 409 13.43 -42.89 -10.87
CA PRO A 409 13.21 -43.08 -9.44
C PRO A 409 14.56 -43.39 -8.79
N PRO A 410 14.83 -42.86 -7.58
CA PRO A 410 16.04 -43.18 -6.86
C PRO A 410 16.21 -44.69 -6.93
N GLN A 411 17.29 -45.16 -7.52
CA GLN A 411 17.59 -46.59 -7.43
C GLN A 411 17.57 -46.88 -5.95
N GLU A 412 16.59 -47.65 -5.49
CA GLU A 412 16.62 -48.22 -4.16
C GLU A 412 17.97 -48.92 -4.12
N THR A 413 18.94 -48.30 -3.47
CA THR A 413 20.12 -48.99 -3.06
C THR A 413 19.59 -50.06 -2.12
N GLY A 414 19.30 -51.21 -2.70
CA GLY A 414 18.92 -52.37 -1.95
C GLY A 414 19.88 -52.51 -0.77
N PRO A 415 19.49 -53.18 0.30
CA PRO A 415 20.31 -53.26 1.51
C PRO A 415 21.74 -53.60 1.10
N ILE A 416 22.69 -52.73 1.50
CA ILE A 416 24.11 -52.99 1.26
C ILE A 416 24.37 -54.31 1.96
N PHE A 417 24.45 -55.40 1.16
CA PHE A 417 24.86 -56.69 1.69
C PHE A 417 26.30 -56.54 2.17
N ILE A 418 26.50 -56.56 3.47
CA ILE A 418 27.82 -56.55 4.10
C ILE A 418 28.36 -57.99 4.02
N ASP A 419 28.35 -58.59 2.84
CA ASP A 419 29.11 -59.86 2.63
C ASP A 419 30.61 -59.59 2.61
N ASP A 420 31.04 -58.37 2.38
CA ASP A 420 32.45 -58.00 2.29
C ASP A 420 33.07 -57.48 3.60
N MET A 421 32.31 -57.33 4.69
CA MET A 421 32.89 -56.83 5.94
C MET A 421 33.89 -57.80 6.54
N ASN A 422 33.64 -59.10 6.43
CA ASN A 422 34.56 -60.12 6.87
C ASN A 422 35.81 -60.23 5.95
N GLU A 423 35.60 -60.01 4.63
CA GLU A 423 36.72 -59.91 3.68
C GLU A 423 37.52 -58.63 3.87
N PHE A 424 36.89 -57.52 4.16
CA PHE A 424 37.55 -56.25 4.48
C PHE A 424 38.32 -56.31 5.78
N LEU A 425 37.75 -56.92 6.83
CA LEU A 425 38.44 -57.15 8.11
C LEU A 425 39.58 -58.16 7.99
N ALA A 426 39.44 -59.21 7.15
CA ALA A 426 40.50 -60.17 6.88
C ALA A 426 41.71 -59.55 6.14
N ARG A 427 41.43 -58.65 5.18
CA ARG A 427 42.44 -57.83 4.47
C ARG A 427 43.20 -56.88 5.40
N LEU A 428 42.48 -56.26 6.34
CA LEU A 428 43.06 -55.35 7.33
C LEU A 428 43.98 -56.09 8.32
N ASN A 429 43.73 -57.39 8.61
CA ASN A 429 44.49 -58.20 9.55
C ASN A 429 45.56 -59.11 8.89
N GLY A 430 45.75 -58.95 7.55
CA GLY A 430 46.83 -59.68 6.85
C GLY A 430 46.60 -61.19 6.72
N GLN A 431 45.37 -61.70 6.81
CA GLN A 431 45.03 -63.13 6.70
C GLN A 431 44.34 -63.39 5.33
N THR A 432 44.77 -64.45 4.67
CA THR A 432 44.17 -65.01 3.45
C THR A 432 42.84 -65.71 3.77
N PRO A 433 41.76 -65.49 3.04
CA PRO A 433 40.45 -66.09 3.35
C PRO A 433 40.40 -67.58 3.05
N SER A 434 39.96 -68.36 4.02
CA SER A 434 39.58 -69.75 3.85
C SER A 434 38.10 -69.86 3.48
N ALA A 435 37.76 -70.85 2.64
CA ALA A 435 36.47 -71.06 1.97
C ALA A 435 35.23 -71.03 2.89
N PRO A 436 34.06 -70.71 2.38
CA PRO A 436 32.89 -70.32 3.15
C PRO A 436 32.17 -71.48 3.80
N VAL A 437 31.92 -71.35 5.10
CA VAL A 437 30.96 -72.17 5.85
C VAL A 437 29.77 -71.23 6.17
N GLY A 438 28.61 -71.61 5.70
CA GLY A 438 27.25 -71.05 5.88
C GLY A 438 27.11 -69.76 6.67
N SER A 439 26.85 -68.66 5.95
CA SER A 439 26.61 -67.35 6.53
C SER A 439 25.16 -67.24 6.97
N SER A 440 24.95 -66.91 8.23
CA SER A 440 23.64 -66.37 8.73
C SER A 440 23.54 -64.89 8.38
N THR A 441 22.51 -64.54 7.63
CA THR A 441 22.26 -63.16 7.19
C THR A 441 21.55 -62.37 8.29
N VAL A 442 22.13 -61.24 8.70
CA VAL A 442 21.53 -60.31 9.65
C VAL A 442 20.86 -59.18 8.85
N VAL A 443 19.56 -59.02 9.00
CA VAL A 443 18.76 -57.99 8.27
C VAL A 443 18.29 -56.93 9.28
N TYR A 444 18.47 -55.64 8.94
CA TYR A 444 17.94 -54.54 9.72
C TYR A 444 16.44 -54.37 9.42
N ASP A 445 15.61 -54.40 10.46
CA ASP A 445 14.16 -54.12 10.33
C ASP A 445 13.88 -52.64 10.62
N PRO A 446 13.48 -51.86 9.61
CA PRO A 446 13.21 -50.42 9.77
C PRO A 446 11.96 -50.12 10.60
N LEU A 447 11.08 -51.08 10.86
CA LEU A 447 9.89 -50.90 11.68
C LEU A 447 10.17 -51.05 13.17
N THR A 448 11.13 -51.91 13.55
CA THR A 448 11.48 -52.16 14.95
C THR A 448 12.79 -51.52 15.36
N GLY A 449 13.61 -51.03 14.42
CA GLY A 449 14.95 -50.46 14.69
C GLY A 449 15.98 -51.45 15.16
N GLN A 450 15.75 -52.75 14.99
CA GLN A 450 16.65 -53.82 15.47
C GLN A 450 17.17 -54.71 14.33
N TYR A 451 18.33 -55.31 14.54
CA TYR A 451 18.90 -56.29 13.63
C TYR A 451 18.39 -57.68 13.96
N ILE A 452 17.79 -58.38 12.96
CA ILE A 452 17.22 -59.72 13.11
C ILE A 452 18.07 -60.74 12.33
N GLN A 453 18.44 -61.85 12.97
CA GLN A 453 19.09 -62.98 12.29
C GLN A 453 18.04 -63.84 11.57
N LYS A 454 18.16 -64.01 10.26
CA LYS A 454 17.36 -64.96 9.46
C LYS A 454 18.16 -66.21 9.21
N GLU A 455 17.60 -67.37 9.57
CA GLU A 455 18.17 -68.65 9.19
C GLU A 455 17.96 -68.92 7.69
N PRO A 456 18.91 -69.64 7.01
CA PRO A 456 18.81 -69.89 5.56
C PRO A 456 17.71 -70.88 5.24
N GLU A 457 16.77 -70.46 4.41
CA GLU A 457 15.80 -71.38 3.78
C GLU A 457 16.49 -72.29 2.76
N ILE A 458 16.43 -73.61 2.98
CA ILE A 458 16.92 -74.61 2.05
C ILE A 458 15.98 -74.67 0.86
N MET A 459 16.38 -74.13 -0.29
CA MET A 459 15.67 -74.32 -1.56
C MET A 459 15.81 -75.76 -2.02
N GLN A 460 14.74 -76.54 -1.93
CA GLN A 460 14.59 -77.78 -2.67
C GLN A 460 14.21 -77.50 -4.11
N ASN A 461 15.11 -77.80 -5.01
CA ASN A 461 14.93 -77.72 -6.45
C ASN A 461 14.05 -78.89 -6.90
N GLN A 462 12.80 -78.63 -7.34
CA GLN A 462 12.04 -79.59 -8.14
C GLN A 462 11.67 -78.95 -9.48
N ASN A 463 12.38 -79.39 -10.51
CA ASN A 463 11.97 -79.28 -11.89
C ASN A 463 10.61 -79.98 -12.10
N ASN A 464 9.60 -79.30 -12.58
CA ASN A 464 8.62 -79.91 -13.47
C ASN A 464 7.95 -78.86 -14.36
N ASN A 465 8.09 -79.13 -15.61
CA ASN A 465 7.60 -78.54 -16.81
C ASN A 465 6.06 -78.75 -16.91
N VAL A 466 5.24 -77.72 -16.93
CA VAL A 466 3.87 -77.77 -17.56
C VAL A 466 3.51 -76.39 -18.10
N GLN A 467 3.08 -76.40 -19.38
CA GLN A 467 2.60 -75.27 -20.15
C GLN A 467 1.29 -74.63 -19.61
N PRO A 468 0.95 -73.39 -19.99
CA PRO A 468 -0.20 -72.66 -19.48
C PRO A 468 -1.48 -72.99 -20.24
N THR A 469 -2.53 -73.34 -19.54
CA THR A 469 -3.91 -73.31 -20.03
C THR A 469 -4.62 -72.10 -19.50
N MET A 470 -5.09 -71.28 -20.41
CA MET A 470 -6.06 -70.19 -20.15
C MET A 470 -7.36 -70.76 -19.63
N GLN A 471 -7.87 -70.27 -18.54
CA GLN A 471 -9.30 -70.24 -18.25
C GLN A 471 -9.64 -68.91 -17.61
N ALA A 472 -10.53 -68.17 -18.31
CA ALA A 472 -11.17 -66.98 -17.84
C ALA A 472 -12.19 -67.34 -16.76
N ASP A 473 -12.11 -66.73 -15.61
CA ASP A 473 -13.21 -66.73 -14.66
C ASP A 473 -13.74 -65.31 -14.45
N GLN A 474 -14.98 -65.14 -14.90
CA GLN A 474 -15.79 -63.94 -14.77
C GLN A 474 -16.43 -63.97 -13.38
N THR A 475 -16.02 -63.06 -12.52
CA THR A 475 -16.85 -62.68 -11.37
C THR A 475 -17.04 -61.16 -11.38
N ALA A 476 -18.21 -60.78 -11.82
CA ALA A 476 -18.75 -59.45 -11.82
C ALA A 476 -18.81 -58.92 -10.38
N GLN A 477 -18.11 -57.81 -10.11
CA GLN A 477 -18.38 -56.99 -8.93
C GLN A 477 -19.34 -55.86 -9.34
N GLN A 478 -20.49 -55.82 -8.70
CA GLN A 478 -21.54 -54.82 -8.86
C GLN A 478 -21.03 -53.44 -8.36
N PRO A 479 -21.46 -52.34 -9.01
CA PRO A 479 -21.14 -51.00 -8.55
C PRO A 479 -21.98 -50.66 -7.32
N VAL A 480 -21.32 -50.17 -6.27
CA VAL A 480 -21.96 -49.61 -5.08
C VAL A 480 -22.57 -48.23 -5.45
N GLN A 481 -23.90 -48.19 -5.48
CA GLN A 481 -24.65 -46.93 -5.59
C GLN A 481 -24.54 -46.14 -4.28
N TYR A 482 -23.95 -44.95 -4.37
CA TYR A 482 -24.08 -43.94 -3.32
C TYR A 482 -25.44 -43.26 -3.43
N ALA A 483 -26.27 -43.42 -2.43
CA ALA A 483 -27.51 -42.67 -2.27
C ALA A 483 -27.21 -41.21 -1.92
N PRO A 484 -27.95 -40.23 -2.48
CA PRO A 484 -27.76 -38.81 -2.12
C PRO A 484 -28.30 -38.57 -0.71
N GLN A 485 -27.46 -38.02 0.17
CA GLN A 485 -27.89 -37.51 1.46
C GLN A 485 -28.78 -36.29 1.25
N GLN A 486 -30.01 -36.37 1.69
CA GLN A 486 -30.95 -35.25 1.75
C GLN A 486 -30.45 -34.25 2.82
N TYR A 487 -30.17 -33.03 2.37
CA TYR A 487 -29.99 -31.87 3.27
C TYR A 487 -31.34 -31.54 3.89
N VAL A 488 -31.47 -31.80 5.17
CA VAL A 488 -32.57 -31.29 6.00
C VAL A 488 -32.31 -29.81 6.24
N GLN A 489 -33.12 -28.94 5.64
CA GLN A 489 -33.18 -27.54 5.99
C GLN A 489 -33.71 -27.40 7.41
N GLN A 490 -32.86 -27.00 8.36
CA GLN A 490 -33.32 -26.57 9.68
C GLN A 490 -33.94 -25.17 9.54
N ALA A 491 -35.18 -25.05 9.96
CA ALA A 491 -35.88 -23.78 10.07
C ALA A 491 -35.22 -22.86 11.09
N PRO A 492 -35.26 -21.52 10.88
CA PRO A 492 -34.67 -20.57 11.81
C PRO A 492 -35.41 -20.59 13.14
N GLN A 493 -34.64 -20.70 14.23
CA GLN A 493 -35.17 -20.61 15.60
C GLN A 493 -35.59 -19.16 15.90
N PRO A 494 -36.66 -18.96 16.68
CA PRO A 494 -37.12 -17.62 17.05
C PRO A 494 -36.17 -16.94 18.04
N TYR A 495 -35.96 -15.65 17.81
CA TYR A 495 -35.14 -14.75 18.59
C TYR A 495 -35.62 -14.65 20.01
N VAL A 496 -34.78 -15.01 20.99
CA VAL A 496 -35.03 -14.82 22.42
C VAL A 496 -34.42 -13.49 22.84
N PRO A 497 -35.16 -12.53 23.40
CA PRO A 497 -34.61 -11.27 23.88
C PRO A 497 -33.67 -11.48 25.05
N VAL A 498 -32.48 -10.89 24.99
CA VAL A 498 -31.51 -10.87 26.08
C VAL A 498 -32.09 -10.05 27.24
N GLN A 499 -32.29 -10.69 28.38
CA GLN A 499 -32.66 -9.99 29.64
C GLN A 499 -31.52 -9.08 30.05
N GLN A 500 -31.88 -7.83 30.39
CA GLN A 500 -30.98 -6.82 30.95
C GLN A 500 -30.36 -7.33 32.26
N MET A 501 -29.02 -7.36 32.31
CA MET A 501 -28.31 -7.53 33.58
C MET A 501 -28.49 -6.28 34.46
N PRO A 502 -28.67 -6.45 35.80
CA PRO A 502 -28.77 -5.32 36.71
C PRO A 502 -27.45 -4.56 36.80
N GLN A 503 -27.54 -3.23 36.65
CA GLN A 503 -26.42 -2.30 36.83
C GLN A 503 -25.94 -2.33 38.28
N GLN A 504 -24.67 -2.57 38.51
CA GLN A 504 -24.02 -2.37 39.81
C GLN A 504 -23.89 -0.87 40.11
N PRO A 505 -24.06 -0.43 41.36
CA PRO A 505 -23.98 0.97 41.74
C PRO A 505 -22.52 1.50 41.63
N TYR A 506 -22.38 2.66 41.03
CA TYR A 506 -21.16 3.42 40.89
C TYR A 506 -20.62 3.86 42.25
N VAL A 507 -19.39 3.46 42.59
CA VAL A 507 -18.66 3.95 43.78
C VAL A 507 -17.73 5.07 43.31
N PRO A 508 -17.84 6.33 43.83
CA PRO A 508 -16.95 7.40 43.44
C PRO A 508 -15.53 7.20 43.97
N VAL A 509 -14.52 7.28 43.10
CA VAL A 509 -13.12 7.30 43.49
C VAL A 509 -12.80 8.64 44.13
N GLN A 510 -12.31 8.62 45.34
CA GLN A 510 -11.84 9.80 46.08
C GLN A 510 -10.65 10.44 45.33
N GLN A 511 -10.72 11.76 45.20
CA GLN A 511 -9.65 12.60 44.63
C GLN A 511 -8.38 12.49 45.50
N GLN A 512 -7.29 12.05 44.87
CA GLN A 512 -5.97 12.20 45.47
C GLN A 512 -5.46 13.64 45.25
N VAL A 513 -5.05 14.27 46.36
CA VAL A 513 -4.49 15.61 46.41
C VAL A 513 -3.11 15.63 45.71
N PRO A 514 -2.80 16.64 44.85
CA PRO A 514 -1.49 16.71 44.25
C PRO A 514 -0.43 17.22 45.22
N VAL A 515 0.67 16.49 45.31
CA VAL A 515 1.88 16.90 46.04
C VAL A 515 2.54 18.04 45.30
N GLN A 516 2.65 19.21 45.93
CA GLN A 516 3.40 20.39 45.44
C GLN A 516 4.90 20.12 45.53
N TYR A 517 5.58 20.12 44.39
CA TYR A 517 7.01 20.33 44.31
C TYR A 517 7.29 21.83 44.19
N ALA A 518 7.93 22.40 45.20
CA ALA A 518 8.42 23.78 45.20
C ALA A 518 9.64 23.87 44.28
N ALA A 519 9.51 24.56 43.14
CA ALA A 519 10.63 24.99 42.31
C ALA A 519 11.06 26.40 42.73
N GLN A 520 12.30 26.54 43.13
CA GLN A 520 12.94 27.82 43.43
C GLN A 520 13.13 28.64 42.14
N GLN A 521 12.58 29.84 42.08
CA GLN A 521 12.80 30.80 40.99
C GLN A 521 14.08 31.63 41.26
N PRO A 522 14.89 31.90 40.24
CA PRO A 522 15.94 32.93 40.35
C PRO A 522 15.33 34.32 40.15
N VAL A 523 15.66 35.21 41.06
CA VAL A 523 15.29 36.63 41.06
C VAL A 523 16.06 37.35 39.97
N MET A 524 15.38 37.89 38.96
CA MET A 524 15.93 38.86 38.01
C MET A 524 15.46 40.27 38.38
N GLN A 525 16.38 41.20 38.46
CA GLN A 525 16.14 42.64 38.69
C GLN A 525 15.55 43.29 37.43
N PRO A 526 14.68 44.31 37.54
CA PRO A 526 14.08 44.99 36.38
C PRO A 526 15.04 45.97 35.74
N VAL A 527 15.25 45.79 34.42
CA VAL A 527 15.92 46.79 33.56
C VAL A 527 14.86 47.75 33.05
N GLN A 528 15.08 49.05 33.28
CA GLN A 528 14.23 50.15 32.80
C GLN A 528 14.29 50.24 31.26
N GLN A 529 13.12 50.22 30.61
CA GLN A 529 12.96 50.50 29.16
C GLN A 529 12.76 52.01 28.93
N PRO A 530 13.30 52.58 27.84
CA PRO A 530 13.02 53.96 27.47
C PRO A 530 11.66 54.10 26.80
N VAL A 531 10.92 55.13 27.16
CA VAL A 531 9.62 55.53 26.63
C VAL A 531 9.77 56.01 25.19
N MET A 532 9.16 55.32 24.21
CA MET A 532 8.97 55.84 22.86
C MET A 532 7.56 56.44 22.71
N GLN A 533 7.55 57.66 22.19
CA GLN A 533 6.33 58.44 21.89
C GLN A 533 5.51 57.75 20.78
N GLN A 534 4.19 57.68 20.98
CA GLN A 534 3.21 57.21 20.02
C GLN A 534 3.01 58.23 18.90
N GLN A 535 3.20 57.79 17.64
CA GLN A 535 2.67 58.48 16.46
C GLN A 535 1.27 57.96 16.15
N PRO A 536 0.33 58.80 15.60
CA PRO A 536 -1.02 58.40 15.32
C PRO A 536 -1.11 57.43 14.11
N ALA A 537 -1.92 56.40 14.26
CA ALA A 537 -2.16 55.37 13.26
C ALA A 537 -2.86 55.92 11.98
N GLN A 538 -2.28 55.66 10.82
CA GLN A 538 -2.93 55.83 9.53
C GLN A 538 -3.89 54.65 9.26
N PRO A 539 -5.04 54.86 8.57
CA PRO A 539 -5.98 53.79 8.28
C PRO A 539 -5.39 52.82 7.25
N GLN A 540 -5.23 51.56 7.66
CA GLN A 540 -4.84 50.50 6.76
C GLN A 540 -5.99 50.15 5.82
N ILE A 541 -5.74 50.24 4.52
CA ILE A 541 -6.60 49.71 3.45
C ILE A 541 -6.46 48.18 3.51
N VAL A 542 -7.56 47.52 3.85
CA VAL A 542 -7.64 46.05 3.81
C VAL A 542 -7.65 45.61 2.35
N THR A 543 -6.51 45.26 1.79
CA THR A 543 -6.42 44.58 0.51
C THR A 543 -6.89 43.13 0.69
N GLN A 544 -7.96 42.75 0.01
CA GLN A 544 -8.39 41.37 -0.12
C GLN A 544 -7.30 40.63 -0.90
N ASN A 545 -6.60 39.69 -0.23
CA ASN A 545 -5.58 38.89 -0.87
C ASN A 545 -6.23 37.86 -1.80
N VAL A 546 -5.89 37.94 -3.07
CA VAL A 546 -6.20 36.98 -4.11
C VAL A 546 -5.08 35.92 -4.08
N LEU A 547 -5.42 34.66 -4.15
CA LEU A 547 -4.44 33.57 -4.21
C LEU A 547 -3.76 33.58 -5.59
N VAL A 548 -2.70 34.35 -5.71
CA VAL A 548 -1.81 34.39 -6.87
C VAL A 548 -0.47 33.85 -6.41
N LEU A 549 -0.08 32.69 -6.94
CA LEU A 549 1.30 32.24 -6.84
C LEU A 549 2.12 33.11 -7.81
N ASP A 550 3.03 33.90 -7.29
CA ASP A 550 3.98 34.65 -8.13
C ASP A 550 5.01 33.63 -8.67
N PRO A 551 5.08 33.43 -10.00
CA PRO A 551 6.00 32.46 -10.59
C PRO A 551 7.48 32.82 -10.40
N THR A 552 7.79 34.04 -9.91
CA THR A 552 9.18 34.52 -9.75
C THR A 552 9.72 34.39 -8.34
N THR A 553 8.85 34.26 -7.32
CA THR A 553 9.27 34.31 -5.91
C THR A 553 9.00 33.02 -5.11
N GLY A 554 8.29 32.05 -5.65
CA GLY A 554 8.10 30.73 -5.02
C GLY A 554 7.30 30.74 -3.70
N GLY A 555 6.59 31.81 -3.38
CA GLY A 555 5.79 31.98 -2.16
C GLY A 555 4.28 31.93 -2.39
#